data_af05499e3bad1f510caefd6d70e09897
#
_entry.id   af05499e3bad1f510caefd6d70e09897
#
_cell.length_a   1.000
_cell.length_b   1.000
_cell.length_c   1.000
_cell.angle_alpha   90.00
_cell.angle_beta   90.00
_cell.angle_gamma   90.00
#
_symmetry.space_group_name_H-M   'P 1'
#
loop_
_entity.id
_entity.type
_entity.pdbx_description
1 polymer ?
#
loop_
_entity_poly.entity_id
_entity_poly.type
_entity_poly.pdbx_seq_one_letter_code
_entity_poly.pdbx_strand_id
1 'polypeptide(L)'
;AVYRISDEVAVIETVDFFTPIVDDPYLFGQIAAANALSDVYAMGGEPKIAMNLLCVPNCLPKEDVRAILEGGHAKAVEAGCIIAGGHTIEDNEPKYGLCVTGFVRPDRILKNIGAQPGDVLVLTKPLGSGVLTTAIKADLISPAARDALYAHMATLNKKAGEAVRSAGNVHACTCLLYTSPSP
;
A
#
# COMPACT_ATOMS: atom_id res chain seq x y z
N ALA A 1 10.56 -7.84 -1.25
CA ALA A 1 11.56 -8.91 -1.08
C ALA A 1 11.20 -9.79 0.12
N VAL A 2 11.68 -11.05 0.14
CA VAL A 2 11.51 -11.97 1.28
C VAL A 2 12.86 -12.59 1.61
N TYR A 3 13.17 -12.62 2.91
CA TYR A 3 14.36 -13.29 3.42
C TYR A 3 14.01 -14.21 4.59
N ARG A 4 14.37 -15.50 4.49
CA ARG A 4 14.15 -16.48 5.55
C ARG A 4 15.22 -16.30 6.63
N ILE A 5 14.78 -16.03 7.86
CA ILE A 5 15.68 -15.91 9.03
C ILE A 5 15.86 -17.26 9.71
N SER A 6 14.78 -18.04 9.86
CA SER A 6 14.78 -19.34 10.50
C SER A 6 13.72 -20.25 9.87
N ASP A 7 13.52 -21.44 10.43
CA ASP A 7 12.44 -22.35 10.01
C ASP A 7 11.05 -21.84 10.39
N GLU A 8 10.97 -20.88 11.30
CA GLU A 8 9.70 -20.35 11.78
C GLU A 8 9.41 -18.92 11.30
N VAL A 9 10.46 -18.17 10.89
CA VAL A 9 10.32 -16.74 10.58
C VAL A 9 11.01 -16.39 9.26
N ALA A 10 10.27 -15.71 8.41
CA ALA A 10 10.79 -14.95 7.28
C ALA A 10 10.39 -13.48 7.40
N VAL A 11 11.28 -12.59 6.98
CA VAL A 11 11.03 -11.15 6.89
C VAL A 11 10.59 -10.80 5.48
N ILE A 12 9.61 -9.92 5.38
CA ILE A 12 9.16 -9.27 4.15
C ILE A 12 9.59 -7.82 4.22
N GLU A 13 10.27 -7.35 3.19
CA GLU A 13 10.66 -5.96 3.01
C GLU A 13 10.05 -5.41 1.72
N THR A 14 9.37 -4.28 1.84
CA THR A 14 8.85 -3.54 0.69
C THR A 14 9.09 -2.05 0.86
N VAL A 15 9.23 -1.36 -0.26
CA VAL A 15 9.36 0.10 -0.34
C VAL A 15 8.42 0.58 -1.43
N ASP A 16 7.54 1.51 -1.07
CA ASP A 16 6.64 2.12 -2.04
C ASP A 16 6.33 3.57 -1.66
N PHE A 17 6.53 4.48 -2.60
CA PHE A 17 6.24 5.91 -2.45
C PHE A 17 5.94 6.52 -3.82
N PHE A 18 5.08 7.52 -3.85
CA PHE A 18 4.65 8.17 -5.09
C PHE A 18 4.22 9.63 -4.87
N THR A 19 3.99 10.33 -5.97
CA THR A 19 3.50 11.72 -5.97
C THR A 19 2.02 11.78 -5.60
N PRO A 20 1.50 12.92 -5.08
CA PRO A 20 0.09 13.07 -4.74
C PRO A 20 -0.85 12.72 -5.91
N ILE A 21 -1.86 11.93 -5.59
CA ILE A 21 -2.94 11.55 -6.50
C ILE A 21 -4.29 12.15 -6.07
N VAL A 22 -4.29 12.85 -4.94
CA VAL A 22 -5.42 13.58 -4.36
C VAL A 22 -4.90 14.91 -3.82
N ASP A 23 -5.78 15.92 -3.72
CA ASP A 23 -5.42 17.26 -3.26
C ASP A 23 -5.36 17.37 -1.73
N ASP A 24 -6.12 16.54 -1.01
CA ASP A 24 -6.11 16.49 0.45
C ASP A 24 -4.83 15.80 0.96
N PRO A 25 -3.93 16.52 1.68
CA PRO A 25 -2.66 15.96 2.12
C PRO A 25 -2.82 14.84 3.16
N TYR A 26 -3.81 14.91 4.04
CA TYR A 26 -4.08 13.84 5.01
C TYR A 26 -4.53 12.56 4.30
N LEU A 27 -5.46 12.69 3.36
CA LEU A 27 -5.95 11.57 2.56
C LEU A 27 -4.84 10.99 1.68
N PHE A 28 -3.97 11.83 1.10
CA PHE A 28 -2.79 11.36 0.38
C PHE A 28 -1.90 10.49 1.27
N GLY A 29 -1.63 10.93 2.49
CA GLY A 29 -0.88 10.15 3.49
C GLY A 29 -1.51 8.79 3.77
N GLN A 30 -2.84 8.75 3.93
CA GLN A 30 -3.58 7.51 4.13
C GLN A 30 -3.46 6.53 2.94
N ILE A 31 -3.64 7.04 1.73
CA ILE A 31 -3.60 6.21 0.51
C ILE A 31 -2.18 5.66 0.30
N ALA A 32 -1.16 6.50 0.48
CA ALA A 32 0.23 6.10 0.31
C ALA A 32 0.64 5.00 1.31
N ALA A 33 0.25 5.14 2.57
CA ALA A 33 0.50 4.13 3.58
C ALA A 33 -0.29 2.82 3.31
N ALA A 34 -1.58 2.92 2.94
CA ALA A 34 -2.38 1.75 2.59
C ALA A 34 -1.78 0.97 1.41
N ASN A 35 -1.22 1.68 0.42
CA ASN A 35 -0.54 1.08 -0.72
C ASN A 35 0.75 0.35 -0.28
N ALA A 36 1.64 1.01 0.45
CA ALA A 36 2.91 0.42 0.89
C ALA A 36 2.72 -0.81 1.81
N LEU A 37 1.68 -0.82 2.64
CA LEU A 37 1.34 -1.95 3.50
C LEU A 37 0.78 -3.15 2.72
N SER A 38 0.25 -2.93 1.52
CA SER A 38 -0.48 -3.94 0.74
C SER A 38 0.41 -5.07 0.26
N ASP A 39 1.66 -4.82 -0.06
CA ASP A 39 2.62 -5.84 -0.50
C ASP A 39 2.89 -6.88 0.60
N VAL A 40 2.95 -6.44 1.86
CA VAL A 40 3.12 -7.36 2.99
C VAL A 40 1.92 -8.30 3.11
N TYR A 41 0.69 -7.77 2.98
CA TYR A 41 -0.52 -8.59 3.00
C TYR A 41 -0.59 -9.55 1.82
N ALA A 42 -0.20 -9.10 0.62
CA ALA A 42 -0.19 -9.95 -0.58
C ALA A 42 0.78 -11.12 -0.47
N MET A 43 1.85 -10.97 0.32
CA MET A 43 2.82 -12.04 0.59
C MET A 43 2.43 -12.93 1.78
N GLY A 44 1.22 -12.76 2.35
CA GLY A 44 0.72 -13.53 3.49
C GLY A 44 1.26 -13.07 4.84
N GLY A 45 2.01 -11.97 4.87
CA GLY A 45 2.65 -11.44 6.07
C GLY A 45 1.78 -10.47 6.87
N GLU A 46 2.34 -10.09 8.02
CA GLU A 46 1.81 -9.04 8.88
C GLU A 46 2.82 -7.89 8.98
N PRO A 47 2.45 -6.65 8.58
CA PRO A 47 3.32 -5.50 8.76
C PRO A 47 3.50 -5.21 10.26
N LYS A 48 4.74 -4.95 10.68
CA LYS A 48 5.06 -4.69 12.10
C LYS A 48 5.80 -3.38 12.31
N ILE A 49 6.70 -3.04 11.40
CA ILE A 49 7.51 -1.82 11.49
C ILE A 49 7.47 -1.12 10.14
N ALA A 50 7.38 0.21 10.17
CA ALA A 50 7.50 1.02 8.99
C ALA A 50 8.38 2.25 9.23
N MET A 51 8.99 2.74 8.17
CA MET A 51 9.71 4.01 8.14
C MET A 51 9.13 4.91 7.06
N ASN A 52 8.90 6.18 7.41
CA ASN A 52 8.44 7.18 6.47
C ASN A 52 9.52 7.51 5.43
N LEU A 53 9.12 7.60 4.17
CA LEU A 53 9.90 8.15 3.08
C LEU A 53 9.17 9.40 2.58
N LEU A 54 9.78 10.55 2.75
CA LEU A 54 9.16 11.83 2.42
C LEU A 54 10.11 12.68 1.59
N CYS A 55 9.66 13.08 0.42
CA CYS A 55 10.34 14.05 -0.43
C CYS A 55 9.42 15.26 -0.56
N VAL A 56 9.90 16.45 -0.26
CA VAL A 56 9.07 17.67 -0.30
C VAL A 56 9.84 18.88 -0.78
N PRO A 57 9.20 19.77 -1.56
CA PRO A 57 9.80 21.06 -1.90
C PRO A 57 9.78 21.98 -0.67
N ASN A 58 10.78 22.84 -0.57
CA ASN A 58 10.90 23.81 0.52
C ASN A 58 9.72 24.78 0.63
N CYS A 59 8.97 24.99 -0.45
CA CYS A 59 7.79 25.84 -0.50
C CYS A 59 6.51 25.17 0.02
N LEU A 60 6.51 23.84 0.26
CA LEU A 60 5.32 23.16 0.76
C LEU A 60 5.04 23.58 2.21
N PRO A 61 3.80 24.03 2.54
CA PRO A 61 3.42 24.41 3.89
C PRO A 61 3.69 23.29 4.91
N LYS A 62 4.19 23.65 6.08
CA LYS A 62 4.50 22.67 7.14
C LYS A 62 3.26 21.93 7.65
N GLU A 63 2.11 22.59 7.59
CA GLU A 63 0.79 22.01 7.90
C GLU A 63 0.44 20.87 6.94
N ASP A 64 0.72 21.00 5.64
CA ASP A 64 0.48 19.96 4.66
C ASP A 64 1.43 18.76 4.87
N VAL A 65 2.70 19.06 5.14
CA VAL A 65 3.68 18.02 5.50
C VAL A 65 3.22 17.24 6.74
N ARG A 66 2.74 17.95 7.76
CA ARG A 66 2.19 17.33 8.97
C ARG A 66 0.98 16.46 8.65
N ALA A 67 0.03 16.99 7.86
CA ALA A 67 -1.18 16.25 7.49
C ALA A 67 -0.87 14.95 6.73
N ILE A 68 0.10 14.96 5.80
CA ILE A 68 0.58 13.76 5.09
C ILE A 68 1.07 12.71 6.10
N LEU A 69 1.94 13.11 7.02
CA LEU A 69 2.51 12.19 8.02
C LEU A 69 1.45 11.66 8.99
N GLU A 70 0.50 12.51 9.43
CA GLU A 70 -0.62 12.11 10.28
C GLU A 70 -1.54 11.11 9.58
N GLY A 71 -1.83 11.32 8.28
CA GLY A 71 -2.58 10.38 7.45
C GLY A 71 -1.91 9.01 7.34
N GLY A 72 -0.60 9.00 7.08
CA GLY A 72 0.20 7.78 7.04
C GLY A 72 0.25 7.07 8.39
N HIS A 73 0.44 7.81 9.47
CA HIS A 73 0.44 7.29 10.83
C HIS A 73 -0.91 6.65 11.19
N ALA A 74 -2.02 7.29 10.85
CA ALA A 74 -3.36 6.74 11.12
C ALA A 74 -3.55 5.35 10.48
N LYS A 75 -3.06 5.16 9.24
CA LYS A 75 -3.12 3.85 8.57
C LYS A 75 -2.15 2.83 9.14
N ALA A 76 -0.96 3.24 9.56
CA ALA A 76 -0.04 2.36 10.26
C ALA A 76 -0.65 1.84 11.57
N VAL A 77 -1.28 2.71 12.36
CA VAL A 77 -1.99 2.33 13.60
C VAL A 77 -3.14 1.35 13.29
N GLU A 78 -3.96 1.62 12.26
CA GLU A 78 -5.05 0.72 11.82
C GLU A 78 -4.50 -0.67 11.40
N ALA A 79 -3.33 -0.70 10.77
CA ALA A 79 -2.64 -1.94 10.40
C ALA A 79 -2.07 -2.71 11.60
N GLY A 80 -1.84 -2.05 12.73
CA GLY A 80 -1.08 -2.58 13.86
C GLY A 80 0.44 -2.52 13.60
N CYS A 81 0.88 -1.56 12.79
CA CYS A 81 2.26 -1.33 12.37
C CYS A 81 2.81 -0.09 13.09
N ILE A 82 4.04 -0.15 13.57
CA ILE A 82 4.71 0.95 14.28
C ILE A 82 5.53 1.76 13.29
N ILE A 83 5.32 3.07 13.23
CA ILE A 83 6.25 3.99 12.55
C ILE A 83 7.46 4.21 13.45
N ALA A 84 8.60 3.63 13.07
CA ALA A 84 9.83 3.65 13.88
C ALA A 84 10.76 4.83 13.53
N GLY A 85 10.44 5.58 12.47
CA GLY A 85 11.25 6.70 12.01
C GLY A 85 11.03 6.97 10.53
N GLY A 86 12.06 7.43 9.86
CA GLY A 86 12.00 7.71 8.43
C GLY A 86 13.09 8.64 7.95
N HIS A 87 13.00 9.05 6.70
CA HIS A 87 13.92 9.97 6.08
C HIS A 87 13.16 11.00 5.22
N THR A 88 13.59 12.27 5.32
CA THR A 88 13.02 13.37 4.54
C THR A 88 14.12 14.00 3.71
N ILE A 89 13.86 14.21 2.42
CA ILE A 89 14.76 14.94 1.53
C ILE A 89 14.02 16.07 0.81
N GLU A 90 14.76 17.06 0.38
CA GLU A 90 14.27 18.10 -0.52
C GLU A 90 14.14 17.54 -1.93
N ASP A 91 13.02 17.80 -2.58
CA ASP A 91 12.74 17.41 -3.98
C ASP A 91 11.81 18.46 -4.59
N ASN A 92 11.79 18.57 -5.91
CA ASN A 92 10.91 19.50 -6.61
C ASN A 92 9.43 19.10 -6.55
N GLU A 93 9.14 17.83 -6.32
CA GLU A 93 7.78 17.30 -6.23
C GLU A 93 7.58 16.57 -4.89
N PRO A 94 6.45 16.78 -4.22
CA PRO A 94 6.15 16.00 -3.03
C PRO A 94 5.98 14.52 -3.39
N LYS A 95 6.60 13.63 -2.58
CA LYS A 95 6.43 12.19 -2.66
C LYS A 95 6.35 11.64 -1.24
N TYR A 96 5.46 10.71 -1.01
CA TYR A 96 5.34 10.08 0.29
C TYR A 96 5.02 8.59 0.14
N GLY A 97 5.51 7.82 1.09
CA GLY A 97 5.23 6.41 1.26
C GLY A 97 6.00 5.81 2.42
N LEU A 98 6.06 4.50 2.44
CA LEU A 98 6.69 3.76 3.53
C LEU A 98 7.67 2.72 3.01
N CYS A 99 8.74 2.50 3.80
CA CYS A 99 9.47 1.25 3.81
C CYS A 99 8.85 0.40 4.92
N VAL A 100 8.36 -0.79 4.59
CA VAL A 100 7.60 -1.64 5.52
C VAL A 100 8.30 -2.98 5.71
N THR A 101 8.53 -3.31 6.99
CA THR A 101 8.99 -4.62 7.44
C THR A 101 7.81 -5.41 7.98
N GLY A 102 7.57 -6.58 7.40
CA GLY A 102 6.58 -7.54 7.86
C GLY A 102 7.18 -8.90 8.15
N PHE A 103 6.42 -9.74 8.84
CA PHE A 103 6.84 -11.10 9.16
C PHE A 103 5.80 -12.11 8.69
N VAL A 104 6.31 -13.28 8.32
CA VAL A 104 5.51 -14.43 7.88
C VAL A 104 6.22 -15.72 8.24
N ARG A 105 5.48 -16.79 8.47
CA ARG A 105 6.07 -18.13 8.53
C ARG A 105 6.52 -18.56 7.14
N PRO A 106 7.72 -19.17 6.97
CA PRO A 106 8.23 -19.58 5.65
C PRO A 106 7.29 -20.51 4.87
N ASP A 107 6.56 -21.38 5.58
CA ASP A 107 5.57 -22.31 5.01
C ASP A 107 4.24 -21.64 4.60
N ARG A 108 4.05 -20.36 4.94
CA ARG A 108 2.84 -19.58 4.64
C ARG A 108 3.07 -18.39 3.71
N ILE A 109 4.25 -18.32 3.11
CA ILE A 109 4.55 -17.26 2.14
C ILE A 109 3.69 -17.46 0.89
N LEU A 110 2.89 -16.46 0.58
CA LEU A 110 2.16 -16.36 -0.68
C LEU A 110 3.10 -15.81 -1.75
N LYS A 111 3.06 -16.42 -2.93
CA LYS A 111 3.92 -16.06 -4.07
C LYS A 111 3.06 -15.49 -5.19
N ASN A 112 3.65 -14.67 -6.04
CA ASN A 112 3.02 -14.18 -7.27
C ASN A 112 3.14 -15.18 -8.45
N ILE A 113 3.66 -16.36 -8.19
CA ILE A 113 3.81 -17.47 -9.13
C ILE A 113 3.14 -18.72 -8.54
N GLY A 114 2.72 -19.64 -9.41
CA GLY A 114 2.16 -20.93 -8.98
C GLY A 114 0.69 -21.10 -9.33
N ALA A 115 0.07 -20.14 -10.01
CA ALA A 115 -1.28 -20.29 -10.55
C ALA A 115 -1.37 -21.48 -11.51
N GLN A 116 -2.48 -22.22 -11.46
CA GLN A 116 -2.71 -23.44 -12.20
C GLN A 116 -3.94 -23.33 -13.10
N PRO A 117 -4.00 -24.08 -14.21
CA PRO A 117 -5.23 -24.17 -14.99
C PRO A 117 -6.39 -24.69 -14.13
N GLY A 118 -7.50 -23.96 -14.14
CA GLY A 118 -8.68 -24.27 -13.32
C GLY A 118 -8.79 -23.46 -12.04
N ASP A 119 -7.79 -22.65 -11.69
CA ASP A 119 -7.86 -21.73 -10.56
C ASP A 119 -8.93 -20.64 -10.78
N VAL A 120 -9.61 -20.29 -9.71
CA VAL A 120 -10.53 -19.14 -9.67
C VAL A 120 -9.78 -17.89 -9.30
N LEU A 121 -9.91 -16.85 -10.11
CA LEU A 121 -9.35 -15.52 -9.83
C LEU A 121 -10.30 -14.72 -8.96
N VAL A 122 -9.80 -14.19 -7.83
CA VAL A 122 -10.56 -13.38 -6.90
C VAL A 122 -9.95 -11.99 -6.81
N LEU A 123 -10.73 -10.97 -7.13
CA LEU A 123 -10.39 -9.56 -6.89
C LEU A 123 -10.94 -9.14 -5.53
N THR A 124 -10.07 -8.70 -4.63
CA THR A 124 -10.47 -8.24 -3.29
C THR A 124 -10.88 -6.76 -3.27
N LYS A 125 -10.58 -6.04 -4.34
CA LYS A 125 -10.96 -4.64 -4.58
C LYS A 125 -11.35 -4.43 -6.05
N PRO A 126 -12.27 -3.49 -6.37
CA PRO A 126 -12.58 -3.13 -7.76
C PRO A 126 -11.34 -2.65 -8.52
N LEU A 127 -11.32 -2.92 -9.82
CA LEU A 127 -10.33 -2.38 -10.75
C LEU A 127 -10.75 -0.99 -11.27
N GLY A 128 -9.78 -0.26 -11.84
CA GLY A 128 -10.04 1.00 -12.54
C GLY A 128 -9.62 2.26 -11.79
N SER A 129 -8.95 2.14 -10.64
CA SER A 129 -8.45 3.31 -9.88
C SER A 129 -7.59 4.23 -10.75
N GLY A 130 -6.69 3.70 -11.58
CA GLY A 130 -5.85 4.49 -12.48
C GLY A 130 -6.64 5.28 -13.53
N VAL A 131 -7.68 4.69 -14.10
CA VAL A 131 -8.59 5.40 -15.05
C VAL A 131 -9.35 6.51 -14.34
N LEU A 132 -9.88 6.22 -13.14
CA LEU A 132 -10.65 7.18 -12.37
C LEU A 132 -9.78 8.34 -11.84
N THR A 133 -8.55 8.09 -11.41
CA THR A 133 -7.63 9.17 -11.01
C THR A 133 -7.26 10.07 -12.20
N THR A 134 -7.14 9.52 -13.40
CA THR A 134 -6.96 10.32 -14.63
C THR A 134 -8.21 11.15 -14.94
N ALA A 135 -9.40 10.57 -14.78
CA ALA A 135 -10.67 11.28 -14.97
C ALA A 135 -10.88 12.41 -13.94
N ILE A 136 -10.41 12.23 -12.70
CA ILE A 136 -10.40 13.29 -11.68
C ILE A 136 -9.55 14.49 -12.14
N LYS A 137 -8.33 14.22 -12.61
CA LYS A 137 -7.44 15.29 -13.12
C LYS A 137 -8.01 16.06 -14.30
N ALA A 138 -8.90 15.43 -15.06
CA ALA A 138 -9.60 16.04 -16.19
C ALA A 138 -10.99 16.62 -15.82
N ASP A 139 -11.37 16.60 -14.53
CA ASP A 139 -12.68 17.03 -14.02
C ASP A 139 -13.88 16.32 -14.71
N LEU A 140 -13.71 15.03 -15.02
CA LEU A 140 -14.68 14.20 -15.74
C LEU A 140 -15.42 13.20 -14.82
N ILE A 141 -15.34 13.35 -13.51
CA ILE A 141 -15.92 12.42 -12.54
C ILE A 141 -16.88 13.14 -11.58
N SER A 142 -17.97 12.47 -11.19
CA SER A 142 -18.86 13.04 -10.17
C SER A 142 -18.19 13.05 -8.78
N PRO A 143 -18.52 14.01 -7.89
CA PRO A 143 -18.01 14.05 -6.53
C PRO A 143 -18.25 12.74 -5.76
N ALA A 144 -19.42 12.13 -5.89
CA ALA A 144 -19.74 10.86 -5.22
C ALA A 144 -18.84 9.70 -5.68
N ALA A 145 -18.52 9.62 -6.98
CA ALA A 145 -17.64 8.58 -7.51
C ALA A 145 -16.19 8.83 -7.09
N ARG A 146 -15.75 10.09 -7.03
CA ARG A 146 -14.45 10.50 -6.51
C ARG A 146 -14.28 10.08 -5.04
N ASP A 147 -15.26 10.42 -4.21
CA ASP A 147 -15.21 10.14 -2.77
C ASP A 147 -15.22 8.62 -2.50
N ALA A 148 -16.01 7.87 -3.28
CA ALA A 148 -16.00 6.41 -3.23
C ALA A 148 -14.65 5.81 -3.62
N LEU A 149 -14.00 6.34 -4.66
CA LEU A 149 -12.66 5.93 -5.07
C LEU A 149 -11.63 6.20 -3.97
N TYR A 150 -11.66 7.39 -3.37
CA TYR A 150 -10.73 7.78 -2.32
C TYR A 150 -10.85 6.89 -1.08
N ALA A 151 -12.08 6.64 -0.62
CA ALA A 151 -12.35 5.72 0.48
C ALA A 151 -11.83 4.31 0.17
N HIS A 152 -12.00 3.86 -1.08
CA HIS A 152 -11.54 2.57 -1.54
C HIS A 152 -10.00 2.47 -1.55
N MET A 153 -9.30 3.49 -2.04
CA MET A 153 -7.83 3.52 -2.05
C MET A 153 -7.24 3.56 -0.64
N ALA A 154 -7.87 4.31 0.28
CA ALA A 154 -7.44 4.40 1.67
C ALA A 154 -7.79 3.17 2.53
N THR A 155 -8.60 2.23 2.02
CA THR A 155 -8.94 1.00 2.73
C THR A 155 -7.76 0.02 2.74
N LEU A 156 -7.36 -0.47 3.92
CA LEU A 156 -6.32 -1.49 4.06
C LEU A 156 -6.74 -2.83 3.43
N ASN A 157 -5.78 -3.53 2.83
CA ASN A 157 -5.96 -4.91 2.36
C ASN A 157 -5.81 -5.96 3.48
N LYS A 158 -5.81 -5.55 4.75
CA LYS A 158 -5.65 -6.39 5.94
C LYS A 158 -6.67 -7.54 5.98
N LYS A 159 -7.97 -7.20 5.89
CA LYS A 159 -9.06 -8.20 5.92
C LYS A 159 -8.97 -9.18 4.74
N ALA A 160 -8.61 -8.69 3.56
CA ALA A 160 -8.40 -9.54 2.40
C ALA A 160 -7.23 -10.51 2.62
N GLY A 161 -6.10 -10.02 3.13
CA GLY A 161 -4.95 -10.84 3.50
C GLY A 161 -5.29 -11.90 4.55
N GLU A 162 -6.08 -11.55 5.57
CA GLU A 162 -6.57 -12.50 6.59
C GLU A 162 -7.45 -13.59 5.96
N ALA A 163 -8.38 -13.22 5.09
CA ALA A 163 -9.26 -14.16 4.39
C ALA A 163 -8.47 -15.10 3.49
N VAL A 164 -7.51 -14.59 2.72
CA VAL A 164 -6.64 -15.38 1.84
C VAL A 164 -5.80 -16.38 2.64
N ARG A 165 -5.21 -15.96 3.77
CA ARG A 165 -4.46 -16.86 4.67
C ARG A 165 -5.35 -17.96 5.26
N SER A 166 -6.62 -17.66 5.51
CA SER A 166 -7.58 -18.63 6.09
C SER A 166 -8.13 -19.61 5.05
N ALA A 167 -8.12 -19.28 3.76
CA ALA A 167 -8.65 -20.09 2.69
C ALA A 167 -7.86 -21.40 2.48
N GLY A 168 -6.58 -21.44 2.84
CA GLY A 168 -5.76 -22.66 2.88
C GLY A 168 -5.34 -23.25 1.54
N ASN A 169 -5.97 -22.88 0.44
CA ASN A 169 -5.68 -23.40 -0.91
C ASN A 169 -5.50 -22.23 -1.89
N VAL A 170 -4.44 -21.48 -1.71
CA VAL A 170 -4.11 -20.32 -2.54
C VAL A 170 -2.81 -20.60 -3.28
N HIS A 171 -2.89 -20.74 -4.59
CA HIS A 171 -1.74 -21.07 -5.44
C HIS A 171 -0.89 -19.85 -5.77
N ALA A 172 -1.51 -18.67 -5.91
CA ALA A 172 -0.81 -17.42 -6.16
C ALA A 172 -1.56 -16.23 -5.54
N CYS A 173 -0.82 -15.21 -5.14
CA CYS A 173 -1.36 -13.94 -4.67
C CYS A 173 -0.42 -12.81 -5.10
N THR A 174 -0.99 -11.69 -5.53
CA THR A 174 -0.22 -10.50 -5.89
C THR A 174 -0.96 -9.24 -5.53
N CYS A 175 -0.22 -8.17 -5.26
CA CYS A 175 -0.77 -6.82 -5.17
C CYS A 175 -0.83 -6.22 -6.58
N LEU A 176 -2.01 -5.73 -6.99
CA LEU A 176 -2.15 -4.96 -8.22
C LEU A 176 -1.86 -3.50 -7.88
N LEU A 177 -0.64 -3.09 -8.13
CA LEU A 177 -0.23 -1.71 -8.01
C LEU A 177 -0.67 -0.91 -9.24
N TYR A 178 -0.74 0.40 -9.07
CA TYR A 178 -1.17 1.40 -10.05
C TYR A 178 -0.43 1.31 -11.39
N THR A 179 0.79 0.87 -11.37
CA THR A 179 1.59 0.63 -12.55
C THR A 179 2.31 -0.69 -12.43
N SER A 180 1.83 -1.67 -13.10
CA SER A 180 2.72 -2.57 -13.76
C SER A 180 2.66 -2.23 -15.25
N PRO A 181 3.49 -1.33 -15.78
CA PRO A 181 3.88 -1.51 -17.14
C PRO A 181 4.70 -2.79 -17.10
N SER A 182 4.05 -3.87 -17.43
CA SER A 182 4.79 -5.03 -17.87
C SER A 182 5.71 -4.53 -18.99
N PRO A 183 7.02 -4.78 -18.91
CA PRO A 183 7.92 -4.48 -20.01
C PRO A 183 7.50 -5.24 -21.25
#